data_09e34803007f5b57be3ca95cdf0b515a
#
_entry.id   09e34803007f5b57be3ca95cdf0b515a
#
_cell.length_a   1.000
_cell.length_b   1.000
_cell.length_c   1.000
_cell.angle_alpha   90.00
_cell.angle_beta   90.00
_cell.angle_gamma   90.00
#
_symmetry.space_group_name_H-M   'P 1'
#
loop_
_entity.id
_entity.type
_entity.pdbx_description
1 polymer ?
#
loop_
_entity_poly.entity_id
_entity_poly.type
_entity_poly.pdbx_seq_one_letter_code
_entity_poly.pdbx_strand_id
1 'polypeptide(L)'
;MKKDICFILLFLFVTASSAFAQLIGFESSEVPEAFKTSGKGEAKISSLFYKEGKSSLEWDFQSGSTLNVQIPPLSLKGKTERQYGITLWIYNEKPQQDSIRFEFLNKAGEVSYWFAYHLQAAGWRACWISFEYMQGDKKDKDIVAYRLVAPQRKGRIFLDRLISVS
;
A
#
# COMPACT_ATOMS: atom_id res chain seq x y z
N MET A 1 -31.18 -60.60 -0.34
CA MET A 1 -31.28 -59.19 0.02
C MET A 1 -29.87 -58.66 0.23
N LYS A 2 -29.31 -57.97 -0.79
CA LYS A 2 -28.00 -57.32 -0.75
C LYS A 2 -28.23 -55.86 -0.39
N LYS A 3 -27.61 -55.38 0.69
CA LYS A 3 -27.65 -53.99 1.10
C LYS A 3 -26.48 -53.29 0.45
N ASP A 4 -26.76 -52.42 -0.50
CA ASP A 4 -25.77 -51.52 -1.12
C ASP A 4 -25.50 -50.38 -0.17
N ILE A 5 -24.28 -50.30 0.38
CA ILE A 5 -23.80 -49.21 1.20
C ILE A 5 -23.20 -48.19 0.23
N CYS A 6 -23.93 -47.11 0.03
CA CYS A 6 -23.46 -45.96 -0.76
C CYS A 6 -22.48 -45.13 0.10
N PHE A 7 -21.18 -45.20 -0.20
CA PHE A 7 -20.16 -44.39 0.40
C PHE A 7 -20.18 -43.00 -0.26
N ILE A 8 -20.77 -42.01 0.40
CA ILE A 8 -20.67 -40.59 0.00
C ILE A 8 -19.31 -40.06 0.47
N LEU A 9 -18.38 -39.95 -0.48
CA LEU A 9 -17.09 -39.30 -0.26
C LEU A 9 -17.33 -37.76 -0.22
N LEU A 10 -17.40 -37.17 0.96
CA LEU A 10 -17.48 -35.72 1.17
C LEU A 10 -16.09 -35.13 0.92
N PHE A 11 -15.84 -34.63 -0.29
CA PHE A 11 -14.65 -33.83 -0.58
C PHE A 11 -14.77 -32.47 0.15
N LEU A 12 -14.11 -32.33 1.29
CA LEU A 12 -13.85 -31.03 1.92
C LEU A 12 -12.82 -30.28 1.04
N PHE A 13 -13.30 -29.37 0.21
CA PHE A 13 -12.44 -28.37 -0.39
C PHE A 13 -11.99 -27.39 0.71
N VAL A 14 -10.81 -27.65 1.27
CA VAL A 14 -10.10 -26.65 2.06
C VAL A 14 -9.58 -25.61 1.06
N THR A 15 -10.31 -24.50 0.89
CA THR A 15 -9.80 -23.34 0.19
C THR A 15 -8.70 -22.71 1.07
N ALA A 16 -7.46 -23.11 0.83
CA ALA A 16 -6.33 -22.39 1.36
C ALA A 16 -6.36 -20.99 0.73
N SER A 17 -6.81 -20.00 1.49
CA SER A 17 -6.65 -18.59 1.13
C SER A 17 -5.15 -18.28 1.21
N SER A 18 -4.45 -18.53 0.11
CA SER A 18 -3.09 -18.02 -0.07
C SER A 18 -3.20 -16.50 -0.10
N ALA A 19 -2.64 -15.85 0.91
CA ALA A 19 -2.44 -14.41 0.91
C ALA A 19 -1.45 -14.09 -0.21
N PHE A 20 -1.97 -13.71 -1.38
CA PHE A 20 -1.13 -13.24 -2.47
C PHE A 20 -0.76 -11.78 -2.21
N ALA A 21 0.52 -11.46 -2.31
CA ALA A 21 0.96 -10.10 -2.44
C ALA A 21 0.26 -9.49 -3.67
N GLN A 22 -0.57 -8.47 -3.48
CA GLN A 22 -1.24 -7.80 -4.58
C GLN A 22 -0.27 -6.80 -5.21
N LEU A 23 0.16 -7.08 -6.44
CA LEU A 23 0.88 -6.11 -7.25
C LEU A 23 -0.13 -5.17 -7.90
N ILE A 24 -0.05 -3.88 -7.59
CA ILE A 24 -0.80 -2.83 -8.27
C ILE A 24 0.15 -2.13 -9.25
N GLY A 25 -0.04 -2.42 -10.53
CA GLY A 25 0.48 -1.63 -11.64
C GLY A 25 -0.59 -0.62 -12.07
N PHE A 26 -0.18 0.56 -12.46
CA PHE A 26 -1.08 1.66 -12.83
C PHE A 26 -1.28 1.74 -14.36
N GLU A 27 -1.57 0.60 -14.99
CA GLU A 27 -1.69 0.48 -16.45
C GLU A 27 -3.11 0.78 -16.99
N SER A 28 -4.07 1.04 -16.11
CA SER A 28 -5.42 1.49 -16.49
C SER A 28 -5.42 2.99 -16.82
N SER A 29 -6.48 3.45 -17.51
CA SER A 29 -6.68 4.89 -17.75
C SER A 29 -7.20 5.65 -16.52
N GLU A 30 -7.63 4.94 -15.49
CA GLU A 30 -8.25 5.51 -14.31
C GLU A 30 -7.49 5.13 -13.03
N VAL A 31 -7.50 6.04 -12.07
CA VAL A 31 -6.96 5.78 -10.74
C VAL A 31 -7.77 4.67 -10.09
N PRO A 32 -7.14 3.59 -9.57
CA PRO A 32 -7.88 2.52 -8.92
C PRO A 32 -8.73 3.04 -7.75
N GLU A 33 -9.94 2.53 -7.57
CA GLU A 33 -10.89 2.96 -6.53
C GLU A 33 -10.34 2.93 -5.10
N ALA A 34 -9.35 2.06 -4.86
CA ALA A 34 -8.68 1.98 -3.59
C ALA A 34 -7.89 3.25 -3.22
N PHE A 35 -7.58 4.10 -4.21
CA PHE A 35 -6.80 5.33 -4.03
C PHE A 35 -7.71 6.55 -4.03
N LYS A 36 -7.67 7.31 -2.96
CA LYS A 36 -8.47 8.54 -2.81
C LYS A 36 -7.63 9.67 -2.23
N THR A 37 -7.66 10.81 -2.89
CA THR A 37 -7.03 12.03 -2.36
C THR A 37 -7.95 12.75 -1.39
N SER A 38 -7.35 13.45 -0.43
CA SER A 38 -8.05 14.43 0.39
C SER A 38 -7.21 15.70 0.53
N GLY A 39 -7.87 16.79 0.90
CA GLY A 39 -7.28 18.12 0.86
C GLY A 39 -7.21 18.66 -0.57
N LYS A 40 -6.17 19.44 -0.87
CA LYS A 40 -5.99 20.08 -2.20
C LYS A 40 -5.06 19.28 -3.12
N GLY A 41 -4.88 17.99 -2.85
CA GLY A 41 -4.08 17.09 -3.68
C GLY A 41 -4.91 16.45 -4.79
N GLU A 42 -4.26 16.07 -5.89
CA GLU A 42 -4.85 15.36 -7.01
C GLU A 42 -4.01 14.14 -7.35
N ALA A 43 -4.67 13.02 -7.67
CA ALA A 43 -4.02 11.82 -8.19
C ALA A 43 -4.59 11.49 -9.57
N LYS A 44 -3.72 11.13 -10.50
CA LYS A 44 -4.10 10.74 -11.87
C LYS A 44 -3.12 9.69 -12.41
N ILE A 45 -3.53 8.97 -13.44
CA ILE A 45 -2.64 8.10 -14.20
C ILE A 45 -1.83 8.96 -15.17
N SER A 46 -0.52 8.72 -15.23
CA SER A 46 0.42 9.53 -15.99
C SER A 46 1.43 8.64 -16.73
N SER A 47 1.70 8.99 -17.98
CA SER A 47 2.76 8.39 -18.79
C SER A 47 4.07 9.18 -18.79
N LEU A 48 4.19 10.22 -17.96
CA LEU A 48 5.40 11.07 -17.91
C LEU A 48 6.60 10.32 -17.34
N PHE A 49 6.39 9.64 -16.21
CA PHE A 49 7.42 8.83 -15.57
C PHE A 49 6.78 7.52 -15.09
N TYR A 50 7.29 6.39 -15.51
CA TYR A 50 6.86 5.07 -15.08
C TYR A 50 8.08 4.17 -14.89
N LYS A 51 7.99 3.23 -13.97
CA LYS A 51 9.08 2.29 -13.66
C LYS A 51 8.96 1.04 -14.50
N GLU A 52 7.73 0.61 -14.72
CA GLU A 52 7.40 -0.56 -15.55
C GLU A 52 6.11 -0.29 -16.31
N GLY A 53 5.91 -0.98 -17.45
CA GLY A 53 4.72 -0.80 -18.28
C GLY A 53 4.73 0.52 -19.04
N LYS A 54 3.66 1.32 -18.96
CA LYS A 54 3.43 2.53 -19.75
C LYS A 54 2.97 3.73 -18.92
N SER A 55 2.61 3.52 -17.67
CA SER A 55 2.06 4.54 -16.80
C SER A 55 2.33 4.28 -15.31
N SER A 56 2.13 5.29 -14.51
CA SER A 56 2.26 5.28 -13.06
C SER A 56 1.18 6.16 -12.44
N LEU A 57 1.04 6.14 -11.13
CA LEU A 57 0.19 7.05 -10.39
C LEU A 57 0.98 8.34 -10.09
N GLU A 58 0.59 9.44 -10.72
CA GLU A 58 1.07 10.79 -10.41
C GLU A 58 0.24 11.36 -9.25
N TRP A 59 0.90 11.83 -8.21
CA TRP A 59 0.27 12.53 -7.09
C TRP A 59 0.83 13.93 -6.96
N ASP A 60 0.03 14.93 -7.37
CA ASP A 60 0.25 16.33 -7.09
C ASP A 60 -0.30 16.65 -5.72
N PHE A 61 0.55 17.06 -4.79
CA PHE A 61 0.16 17.33 -3.41
C PHE A 61 0.43 18.77 -3.00
N GLN A 62 -0.36 19.23 -2.03
CA GLN A 62 -0.15 20.47 -1.31
C GLN A 62 -0.06 20.17 0.19
N SER A 63 0.39 21.15 0.97
CA SER A 63 0.43 21.03 2.43
C SER A 63 -0.90 20.54 2.98
N GLY A 64 -0.84 19.50 3.82
CA GLY A 64 -2.02 18.88 4.43
C GLY A 64 -2.82 17.94 3.52
N SER A 65 -2.39 17.72 2.26
CA SER A 65 -3.01 16.69 1.40
C SER A 65 -2.66 15.30 1.86
N THR A 66 -3.57 14.36 1.62
CA THR A 66 -3.28 12.93 1.79
C THR A 66 -3.68 12.14 0.55
N LEU A 67 -2.96 11.05 0.29
CA LEU A 67 -3.36 9.99 -0.63
C LEU A 67 -3.67 8.76 0.21
N ASN A 68 -4.96 8.44 0.31
CA ASN A 68 -5.47 7.33 1.12
C ASN A 68 -5.57 6.08 0.26
N VAL A 69 -5.15 4.94 0.77
CA VAL A 69 -5.15 3.66 0.06
C VAL A 69 -5.82 2.59 0.92
N GLN A 70 -6.93 2.05 0.43
CA GLN A 70 -7.59 0.90 1.03
C GLN A 70 -6.83 -0.37 0.66
N ILE A 71 -6.60 -1.23 1.63
CA ILE A 71 -5.95 -2.53 1.42
C ILE A 71 -6.84 -3.65 1.95
N PRO A 72 -6.67 -4.89 1.46
CA PRO A 72 -7.26 -6.04 2.15
C PRO A 72 -6.83 -6.05 3.62
N PRO A 73 -7.75 -6.34 4.57
CA PRO A 73 -7.43 -6.34 5.99
C PRO A 73 -6.25 -7.26 6.31
N LEU A 74 -5.22 -6.70 6.92
CA LEU A 74 -4.01 -7.41 7.35
C LEU A 74 -3.97 -7.47 8.87
N SER A 75 -3.97 -8.66 9.46
CA SER A 75 -3.71 -8.84 10.88
C SER A 75 -2.26 -9.30 11.10
N LEU A 76 -1.53 -8.56 11.90
CA LEU A 76 -0.17 -8.89 12.34
C LEU A 76 -0.16 -9.63 13.71
N LYS A 77 -1.32 -9.92 14.29
CA LYS A 77 -1.44 -10.68 15.55
C LYS A 77 -0.84 -12.07 15.40
N GLY A 78 0.11 -12.42 16.25
CA GLY A 78 0.80 -13.71 16.20
C GLY A 78 1.73 -13.91 15.01
N LYS A 79 1.97 -12.86 14.18
CA LYS A 79 2.86 -12.89 13.03
C LYS A 79 4.18 -12.19 13.33
N THR A 80 5.22 -12.57 12.59
CA THR A 80 6.53 -11.92 12.66
C THR A 80 6.51 -10.67 11.78
N GLU A 81 6.44 -9.49 12.40
CA GLU A 81 6.33 -8.19 11.70
C GLU A 81 7.41 -7.96 10.62
N ARG A 82 8.57 -8.59 10.77
CA ARG A 82 9.67 -8.53 9.81
C ARG A 82 9.30 -9.11 8.43
N GLN A 83 8.35 -10.05 8.37
CA GLN A 83 7.93 -10.71 7.13
C GLN A 83 6.87 -9.93 6.35
N TYR A 84 6.32 -8.88 6.96
CA TYR A 84 5.24 -8.07 6.39
C TYR A 84 5.68 -6.62 6.26
N GLY A 85 5.21 -5.94 5.22
CA GLY A 85 5.61 -4.56 4.99
C GLY A 85 5.00 -3.98 3.71
N ILE A 86 5.61 -2.94 3.21
CA ILE A 86 5.24 -2.30 1.95
C ILE A 86 6.46 -2.24 1.03
N THR A 87 6.22 -2.46 -0.25
CA THR A 87 7.21 -2.24 -1.31
C THR A 87 6.55 -1.45 -2.42
N LEU A 88 7.18 -0.37 -2.85
CA LEU A 88 6.77 0.40 -4.02
C LEU A 88 7.96 1.16 -4.59
N TRP A 89 7.82 1.62 -5.84
CA TRP A 89 8.75 2.55 -6.43
C TRP A 89 8.19 3.97 -6.36
N ILE A 90 9.04 4.91 -5.99
CA ILE A 90 8.71 6.33 -5.89
C ILE A 90 9.68 7.09 -6.80
N TYR A 91 9.13 7.88 -7.70
CA TYR A 91 9.90 8.83 -8.49
C TYR A 91 9.73 10.22 -7.90
N ASN A 92 10.84 10.86 -7.61
CA ASN A 92 10.91 12.25 -7.23
C ASN A 92 11.68 13.03 -8.30
N GLU A 93 11.04 14.04 -8.85
CA GLU A 93 11.62 14.82 -9.95
C GLU A 93 12.78 15.71 -9.46
N LYS A 94 12.64 16.28 -8.28
CA LYS A 94 13.62 17.21 -7.69
C LYS A 94 13.92 16.87 -6.24
N PRO A 95 15.20 16.78 -5.84
CA PRO A 95 15.57 16.58 -4.45
C PRO A 95 14.97 17.64 -3.53
N GLN A 96 14.46 17.23 -2.39
CA GLN A 96 13.85 18.09 -1.37
C GLN A 96 14.27 17.62 0.02
N GLN A 97 14.34 18.54 0.98
CA GLN A 97 14.68 18.21 2.37
C GLN A 97 13.48 17.64 3.16
N ASP A 98 12.34 17.48 2.49
CA ASP A 98 11.12 17.01 3.10
C ASP A 98 10.97 15.51 3.02
N SER A 99 9.93 15.03 3.69
CA SER A 99 9.54 13.62 3.70
C SER A 99 8.04 13.48 3.50
N ILE A 100 7.64 12.43 2.80
CA ILE A 100 6.27 11.94 2.80
C ILE A 100 6.15 10.95 3.95
N ARG A 101 5.16 11.15 4.82
CA ARG A 101 4.88 10.22 5.90
C ARG A 101 3.87 9.18 5.45
N PHE A 102 4.23 7.92 5.58
CA PHE A 102 3.35 6.78 5.39
C PHE A 102 2.76 6.38 6.73
N GLU A 103 1.45 6.32 6.83
CA GLU A 103 0.70 5.98 8.04
C GLU A 103 -0.22 4.81 7.77
N PHE A 104 -0.10 3.75 8.56
CA PHE A 104 -0.92 2.54 8.47
C PHE A 104 -2.01 2.59 9.54
N LEU A 105 -3.25 2.43 9.09
CA LEU A 105 -4.44 2.73 9.88
C LEU A 105 -5.16 1.45 10.30
N ASN A 106 -5.61 1.43 11.55
CA ASN A 106 -6.52 0.41 12.07
C ASN A 106 -7.98 0.69 11.64
N LYS A 107 -8.90 -0.18 12.06
CA LYS A 107 -10.34 -0.04 11.76
C LYS A 107 -10.98 1.24 12.32
N ALA A 108 -10.40 1.81 13.39
CA ALA A 108 -10.85 3.07 13.96
C ALA A 108 -10.30 4.30 13.20
N GLY A 109 -9.42 4.09 12.20
CA GLY A 109 -8.75 5.18 11.47
C GLY A 109 -7.56 5.76 12.23
N GLU A 110 -7.10 5.12 13.30
CA GLU A 110 -5.95 5.53 14.09
C GLU A 110 -4.66 4.97 13.50
N VAL A 111 -3.55 5.71 13.69
CA VAL A 111 -2.23 5.33 13.16
C VAL A 111 -1.58 4.32 14.08
N SER A 112 -1.47 3.06 13.63
CA SER A 112 -0.77 2.00 14.37
C SER A 112 0.72 1.94 14.03
N TYR A 113 1.07 2.13 12.76
CA TYR A 113 2.45 2.13 12.26
C TYR A 113 2.68 3.31 11.34
N TRP A 114 3.91 3.81 11.29
CA TRP A 114 4.27 4.85 10.33
C TRP A 114 5.78 4.89 10.07
N PHE A 115 6.16 5.46 8.93
CA PHE A 115 7.55 5.82 8.61
C PHE A 115 7.59 7.07 7.72
N ALA A 116 8.76 7.70 7.65
CA ALA A 116 9.00 8.84 6.77
C ALA A 116 9.87 8.41 5.58
N TYR A 117 9.40 8.69 4.36
CA TYR A 117 10.16 8.53 3.13
C TYR A 117 10.76 9.86 2.73
N HIS A 118 12.10 9.95 2.74
CA HIS A 118 12.82 11.18 2.44
C HIS A 118 12.90 11.46 0.94
N LEU A 119 12.56 12.68 0.52
CA LEU A 119 12.58 13.14 -0.88
C LEU A 119 13.94 13.72 -1.32
N GLN A 120 15.03 13.35 -0.67
CA GLN A 120 16.36 13.91 -0.89
C GLN A 120 17.03 13.45 -2.19
N ALA A 121 16.53 12.41 -2.83
CA ALA A 121 17.09 11.89 -4.08
C ALA A 121 16.12 12.12 -5.24
N ALA A 122 16.65 12.48 -6.43
CA ALA A 122 15.90 12.49 -7.67
C ALA A 122 15.83 11.10 -8.31
N GLY A 123 14.87 10.92 -9.22
CA GLY A 123 14.66 9.68 -9.98
C GLY A 123 13.91 8.60 -9.20
N TRP A 124 13.84 7.41 -9.80
CA TRP A 124 13.20 6.25 -9.21
C TRP A 124 14.01 5.68 -8.05
N ARG A 125 13.35 5.48 -6.91
CA ARG A 125 13.89 4.80 -5.75
C ARG A 125 12.89 3.77 -5.23
N ALA A 126 13.39 2.59 -4.88
CA ALA A 126 12.59 1.61 -4.18
C ALA A 126 12.36 2.07 -2.74
N CYS A 127 11.12 2.00 -2.31
CA CYS A 127 10.74 2.07 -0.91
C CYS A 127 10.36 0.66 -0.47
N TRP A 128 11.15 0.07 0.42
CA TRP A 128 10.86 -1.21 1.02
C TRP A 128 11.11 -1.12 2.52
N ILE A 129 10.07 -1.41 3.31
CA ILE A 129 10.15 -1.38 4.77
C ILE A 129 9.18 -2.39 5.39
N SER A 130 9.66 -3.17 6.34
CA SER A 130 8.80 -4.06 7.12
C SER A 130 8.22 -3.35 8.34
N PHE A 131 7.08 -3.84 8.85
CA PHE A 131 6.41 -3.29 10.03
C PHE A 131 7.29 -3.30 11.28
N GLU A 132 8.25 -4.25 11.38
CA GLU A 132 9.22 -4.29 12.48
C GLU A 132 10.00 -2.97 12.63
N TYR A 133 10.40 -2.36 11.50
CA TYR A 133 11.22 -1.12 11.47
C TYR A 133 10.38 0.15 11.44
N MET A 134 9.07 0.05 11.35
CA MET A 134 8.19 1.21 11.42
C MET A 134 8.05 1.70 12.86
N GLN A 135 7.74 2.98 13.00
CA GLN A 135 7.39 3.63 14.26
C GLN A 135 5.88 3.49 14.53
N GLY A 136 5.42 3.94 15.69
CA GLY A 136 4.02 3.91 16.10
C GLY A 136 3.84 3.27 17.47
N ASP A 137 2.61 3.28 17.98
CA ASP A 137 2.32 2.63 19.27
C ASP A 137 2.18 1.10 19.16
N LYS A 138 1.91 0.60 17.95
CA LYS A 138 1.83 -0.82 17.57
C LYS A 138 0.86 -1.66 18.42
N LYS A 139 -0.09 -1.02 19.12
CA LYS A 139 -1.05 -1.70 19.98
C LYS A 139 -2.09 -2.46 19.19
N ASP A 140 -2.68 -1.79 18.17
CA ASP A 140 -3.58 -2.44 17.25
C ASP A 140 -2.79 -2.94 16.04
N LYS A 141 -2.84 -4.26 15.83
CA LYS A 141 -2.12 -4.96 14.77
C LYS A 141 -3.02 -5.31 13.57
N ASP A 142 -4.25 -4.83 13.55
CA ASP A 142 -5.20 -5.02 12.44
C ASP A 142 -5.18 -3.78 11.54
N ILE A 143 -4.53 -3.90 10.40
CA ILE A 143 -4.36 -2.80 9.43
C ILE A 143 -5.38 -2.96 8.29
N VAL A 144 -6.10 -1.89 7.94
CA VAL A 144 -7.13 -1.90 6.89
C VAL A 144 -6.86 -0.87 5.78
N ALA A 145 -5.99 0.08 6.03
CA ALA A 145 -5.63 1.12 5.08
C ALA A 145 -4.25 1.68 5.39
N TYR A 146 -3.68 2.40 4.47
CA TYR A 146 -2.58 3.33 4.75
C TYR A 146 -2.82 4.64 4.00
N ARG A 147 -2.12 5.68 4.41
CA ARG A 147 -2.13 6.96 3.73
C ARG A 147 -0.72 7.55 3.63
N LEU A 148 -0.50 8.25 2.54
CA LEU A 148 0.64 9.13 2.36
C LEU A 148 0.20 10.53 2.79
N VAL A 149 0.96 11.13 3.69
CA VAL A 149 0.73 12.50 4.17
C VAL A 149 1.77 13.41 3.55
N ALA A 150 1.31 14.42 2.84
CA ALA A 150 2.17 15.39 2.18
C ALA A 150 2.97 16.22 3.19
N PRO A 151 4.20 16.62 2.84
CA PRO A 151 4.94 17.61 3.62
C PRO A 151 4.24 18.97 3.64
N GLN A 152 4.76 19.91 4.43
CA GLN A 152 4.20 21.27 4.59
C GLN A 152 4.45 22.18 3.38
N ARG A 153 4.51 21.59 2.19
CA ARG A 153 4.67 22.30 0.91
C ARG A 153 3.97 21.57 -0.22
N LYS A 154 3.89 22.18 -1.39
CA LYS A 154 3.45 21.54 -2.62
C LYS A 154 4.57 20.76 -3.27
N GLY A 155 4.21 19.71 -3.98
CA GLY A 155 5.13 18.89 -4.76
C GLY A 155 4.41 17.85 -5.58
N ARG A 156 5.21 17.04 -6.28
CA ARG A 156 4.71 15.96 -7.12
C ARG A 156 5.65 14.77 -7.02
N ILE A 157 5.05 13.60 -6.93
CA ILE A 157 5.75 12.32 -7.04
C ILE A 157 4.96 11.38 -7.95
N PHE A 158 5.65 10.32 -8.40
CA PHE A 158 5.01 9.24 -9.15
C PHE A 158 5.23 7.94 -8.36
N LEU A 159 4.19 7.13 -8.30
CA LEU A 159 4.19 5.84 -7.61
C LEU A 159 3.99 4.73 -8.63
N ASP A 160 4.75 3.66 -8.50
CA ASP A 160 4.63 2.51 -9.37
C ASP A 160 4.96 1.21 -8.64
N ARG A 161 4.45 0.08 -9.18
CA ARG A 161 4.71 -1.27 -8.65
C ARG A 161 4.49 -1.35 -7.14
N LEU A 162 3.32 -0.93 -6.72
CA LEU A 162 2.94 -1.09 -5.32
C LEU A 162 2.66 -2.56 -5.03
N ILE A 163 3.41 -3.11 -4.09
CA ILE A 163 3.20 -4.44 -3.54
C ILE A 163 2.88 -4.26 -2.05
N SER A 164 1.64 -4.49 -1.67
CA SER A 164 1.31 -4.67 -0.26
C SER A 164 1.63 -6.12 0.09
N VAL A 165 2.55 -6.31 1.02
CA VAL A 165 2.89 -7.64 1.52
C VAL A 165 1.94 -7.97 2.65
N SER A 166 1.09 -8.94 2.39
CA SER A 166 0.19 -9.55 3.37
C SER A 166 0.74 -10.86 3.86
#